data_e85561515ccf8ccef5f1cde34c966b19
#
_entry.id   e85561515ccf8ccef5f1cde34c966b19
#
_cell.length_a   1.000
_cell.length_b   1.000
_cell.length_c   1.000
_cell.angle_alpha   90.00
_cell.angle_beta   90.00
_cell.angle_gamma   90.00
#
_symmetry.space_group_name_H-M   'P 1'
#
loop_
_entity.id
_entity.type
_entity.pdbx_description
1 polymer ?
#
loop_
_entity_poly.entity_id
_entity_poly.type
_entity_poly.pdbx_seq_one_letter_code
_entity_poly.pdbx_strand_id
1 'polypeptide(L)'
;MNEVIVQSTAAVTLAGGGRFSHKMLTIALSLAPRLVAADGGADRLLAFGVEPEAVVGDFDSISQAAQRRLAGRLFPIPEQATTDFDKALRSVDAPFILGLGFSGARLDHALAVLNGLVAHPGKRCLILGPQDVTFLAPRKLALDLRKGTRLSLFPMGPVQGESEGLRWPLQGISFAPWGMIGTSNEVSGPVRLTFDADVMLVILPLTALAAALRGLGLR
;
A
#
# COMPACT_ATOMS: atom_id res chain seq x y z
N MET A 1 17.09 -7.16 -14.18
CA MET A 1 16.77 -7.67 -12.84
C MET A 1 16.85 -6.49 -11.89
N ASN A 2 15.77 -6.20 -11.16
CA ASN A 2 15.78 -5.12 -10.19
C ASN A 2 16.58 -5.60 -8.97
N GLU A 3 17.60 -4.84 -8.58
CA GLU A 3 18.41 -5.13 -7.42
C GLU A 3 17.58 -4.91 -6.15
N VAL A 4 17.53 -5.89 -5.25
CA VAL A 4 16.93 -5.75 -3.93
C VAL A 4 17.91 -4.96 -3.06
N ILE A 5 17.49 -3.76 -2.65
CA ILE A 5 18.29 -2.84 -1.82
C ILE A 5 18.10 -3.17 -0.33
N VAL A 6 16.84 -3.45 0.06
CA VAL A 6 16.50 -3.79 1.45
C VAL A 6 15.91 -5.18 1.49
N GLN A 7 16.63 -6.12 2.10
CA GLN A 7 16.15 -7.47 2.41
C GLN A 7 15.89 -7.57 3.90
N SER A 8 14.69 -7.99 4.29
CA SER A 8 14.28 -8.04 5.69
C SER A 8 13.36 -9.21 5.99
N THR A 9 13.60 -9.88 7.11
CA THR A 9 12.67 -10.87 7.68
C THR A 9 11.55 -10.22 8.48
N ALA A 10 11.69 -8.94 8.84
CA ALA A 10 10.64 -8.12 9.45
C ALA A 10 9.94 -7.27 8.38
N ALA A 11 8.68 -6.91 8.64
CA ALA A 11 7.92 -6.03 7.78
C ALA A 11 8.53 -4.61 7.70
N VAL A 12 8.28 -3.92 6.57
CA VAL A 12 8.85 -2.61 6.26
C VAL A 12 7.75 -1.54 6.21
N THR A 13 7.97 -0.42 6.91
CA THR A 13 7.26 0.82 6.67
C THR A 13 7.98 1.59 5.56
N LEU A 14 7.27 1.85 4.45
CA LEU A 14 7.76 2.63 3.32
C LEU A 14 7.12 4.02 3.37
N ALA A 15 7.92 5.08 3.48
CA ALA A 15 7.45 6.45 3.57
C ALA A 15 7.67 7.21 2.27
N GLY A 16 6.62 7.76 1.69
CA GLY A 16 6.66 8.71 0.56
C GLY A 16 6.55 10.15 1.02
N GLY A 17 6.72 11.10 0.07
CA GLY A 17 6.75 12.55 0.34
C GLY A 17 5.40 13.18 0.70
N GLY A 18 4.28 12.48 0.55
CA GLY A 18 2.95 12.98 0.88
C GLY A 18 2.71 13.15 2.38
N ARG A 19 1.57 13.73 2.74
CA ARG A 19 1.24 14.02 4.15
C ARG A 19 0.77 12.79 4.90
N PHE A 20 1.36 12.55 6.07
CA PHE A 20 0.87 11.62 7.10
C PHE A 20 1.19 12.18 8.48
N SER A 21 0.47 11.73 9.51
CA SER A 21 0.67 12.19 10.89
C SER A 21 1.72 11.34 11.62
N HIS A 22 2.31 11.92 12.66
CA HIS A 22 3.20 11.18 13.57
C HIS A 22 2.50 9.94 14.16
N LYS A 23 1.20 10.06 14.50
CA LYS A 23 0.40 8.92 14.98
C LYS A 23 0.34 7.78 13.96
N MET A 24 0.15 8.09 12.67
CA MET A 24 0.16 7.05 11.62
C MET A 24 1.52 6.39 11.49
N LEU A 25 2.60 7.17 11.56
CA LEU A 25 3.96 6.63 11.56
C LEU A 25 4.20 5.69 12.75
N THR A 26 3.80 6.09 13.95
CA THR A 26 3.90 5.24 15.15
C THR A 26 3.14 3.92 15.01
N ILE A 27 1.91 3.97 14.48
CA ILE A 27 1.12 2.77 14.20
C ILE A 27 1.83 1.88 13.16
N ALA A 28 2.31 2.45 12.06
CA ALA A 28 2.99 1.68 11.02
C ALA A 28 4.26 1.02 11.56
N LEU A 29 5.11 1.75 12.28
CA LEU A 29 6.35 1.21 12.87
C LEU A 29 6.11 0.14 13.93
N SER A 30 4.99 0.19 14.67
CA SER A 30 4.63 -0.89 15.60
C SER A 30 4.27 -2.21 14.91
N LEU A 31 3.90 -2.15 13.63
CA LEU A 31 3.49 -3.28 12.80
C LEU A 31 4.58 -3.71 11.83
N ALA A 32 5.33 -2.76 11.29
CA ALA A 32 6.36 -2.89 10.28
C ALA A 32 7.58 -2.05 10.69
N PRO A 33 8.47 -2.58 11.57
CA PRO A 33 9.47 -1.79 12.29
C PRO A 33 10.65 -1.31 11.45
N ARG A 34 10.90 -1.92 10.27
CA ARG A 34 11.96 -1.46 9.38
C ARG A 34 11.47 -0.26 8.59
N LEU A 35 12.30 0.75 8.39
CA LEU A 35 11.88 2.03 7.81
C LEU A 35 12.69 2.38 6.58
N VAL A 36 12.01 2.50 5.45
CA VAL A 36 12.56 2.91 4.16
C VAL A 36 11.83 4.17 3.68
N ALA A 37 12.54 5.07 3.04
CA ALA A 37 11.95 6.24 2.40
C ALA A 37 12.02 6.14 0.87
N ALA A 38 10.96 6.60 0.20
CA ALA A 38 10.96 6.89 -1.22
C ALA A 38 11.20 8.38 -1.41
N ASP A 39 12.37 8.74 -1.93
CA ASP A 39 12.82 10.09 -2.25
C ASP A 39 12.47 11.14 -1.16
N GLY A 40 11.65 12.15 -1.47
CA GLY A 40 11.21 13.20 -0.53
C GLY A 40 10.50 12.71 0.74
N GLY A 41 10.19 11.42 0.83
CA GLY A 41 9.75 10.77 2.07
C GLY A 41 10.77 10.87 3.19
N ALA A 42 12.06 10.97 2.85
CA ALA A 42 13.15 11.16 3.80
C ALA A 42 13.01 12.46 4.61
N ASP A 43 12.73 13.58 3.93
CA ASP A 43 12.51 14.88 4.61
C ASP A 43 11.32 14.81 5.56
N ARG A 44 10.26 14.09 5.17
CA ARG A 44 9.07 13.91 6.01
C ARG A 44 9.38 13.17 7.30
N LEU A 45 10.18 12.10 7.21
CA LEU A 45 10.62 11.33 8.37
C LEU A 45 11.54 12.14 9.28
N LEU A 46 12.50 12.85 8.70
CA LEU A 46 13.41 13.72 9.45
C LEU A 46 12.69 14.83 10.21
N ALA A 47 11.59 15.36 9.65
CA ALA A 47 10.73 16.34 10.32
C ALA A 47 10.03 15.74 11.58
N PHE A 48 9.87 14.43 11.65
CA PHE A 48 9.40 13.72 12.84
C PHE A 48 10.53 13.23 13.75
N GLY A 49 11.79 13.57 13.44
CA GLY A 49 12.96 13.12 14.21
C GLY A 49 13.32 11.65 14.01
N VAL A 50 12.84 11.03 12.94
CA VAL A 50 13.08 9.60 12.65
C VAL A 50 13.90 9.47 11.37
N GLU A 51 14.91 8.58 11.38
CA GLU A 51 15.78 8.34 10.24
C GLU A 51 15.45 7.00 9.57
N PRO A 52 15.29 6.95 8.23
CA PRO A 52 15.16 5.70 7.51
C PRO A 52 16.52 4.97 7.43
N GLU A 53 16.45 3.65 7.27
CA GLU A 53 17.65 2.81 7.02
C GLU A 53 18.13 2.88 5.57
N ALA A 54 17.21 3.20 4.64
CA ALA A 54 17.50 3.39 3.23
C ALA A 54 16.57 4.45 2.63
N VAL A 55 17.09 5.20 1.66
CA VAL A 55 16.31 6.13 0.82
C VAL A 55 16.51 5.69 -0.62
N VAL A 56 15.40 5.44 -1.33
CA VAL A 56 15.40 4.96 -2.72
C VAL A 56 14.66 5.96 -3.59
N GLY A 57 15.25 6.36 -4.71
CA GLY A 57 14.63 7.31 -5.66
C GLY A 57 15.65 7.88 -6.63
N ASP A 58 15.26 8.91 -7.43
CA ASP A 58 16.20 9.67 -8.28
C ASP A 58 16.75 10.93 -7.59
N PHE A 59 16.24 11.22 -6.39
CA PHE A 59 16.67 12.31 -5.51
C PHE A 59 16.41 13.72 -6.05
N ASP A 60 15.37 13.88 -6.86
CA ASP A 60 14.91 15.17 -7.35
C ASP A 60 14.05 15.94 -6.33
N SER A 61 13.41 15.23 -5.39
CA SER A 61 12.51 15.79 -4.37
C SER A 61 13.11 15.84 -2.97
N ILE A 62 14.17 15.09 -2.67
CA ILE A 62 14.84 15.10 -1.36
C ILE A 62 15.73 16.33 -1.19
N SER A 63 15.62 17.02 -0.04
CA SER A 63 16.44 18.21 0.23
C SER A 63 17.93 17.87 0.38
N GLN A 64 18.81 18.84 0.03
CA GLN A 64 20.25 18.70 0.24
C GLN A 64 20.63 18.49 1.71
N ALA A 65 19.84 19.02 2.65
CA ALA A 65 20.06 18.82 4.07
C ALA A 65 19.82 17.35 4.45
N ALA A 66 18.72 16.75 3.96
CA ALA A 66 18.41 15.34 4.17
C ALA A 66 19.44 14.43 3.49
N GLN A 67 19.88 14.75 2.27
CA GLN A 67 20.94 14.00 1.58
C GLN A 67 22.24 13.97 2.39
N ARG A 68 22.68 15.12 2.92
CA ARG A 68 23.88 15.18 3.77
C ARG A 68 23.71 14.36 5.05
N ARG A 69 22.54 14.47 5.73
CA ARG A 69 22.26 13.77 6.98
C ARG A 69 22.20 12.25 6.81
N LEU A 70 21.69 11.80 5.66
CA LEU A 70 21.47 10.37 5.35
C LEU A 70 22.56 9.83 4.41
N ALA A 71 23.73 10.51 4.31
CA ALA A 71 24.86 10.02 3.53
C ALA A 71 25.21 8.59 3.90
N GLY A 72 25.38 7.71 2.89
CA GLY A 72 25.61 6.26 3.08
C GLY A 72 24.35 5.41 3.17
N ARG A 73 23.15 6.04 3.19
CA ARG A 73 21.85 5.36 3.13
C ARG A 73 21.06 5.71 1.85
N LEU A 74 21.71 6.39 0.90
CA LEU A 74 21.08 6.85 -0.34
C LEU A 74 21.35 5.81 -1.44
N PHE A 75 20.29 5.33 -2.05
CA PHE A 75 20.31 4.35 -3.14
C PHE A 75 19.65 4.94 -4.39
N PRO A 76 20.44 5.63 -5.26
CA PRO A 76 19.91 6.29 -6.43
C PRO A 76 19.44 5.31 -7.49
N ILE A 77 18.22 5.52 -8.00
CA ILE A 77 17.67 4.84 -9.18
C ILE A 77 17.31 5.93 -10.20
N PRO A 78 18.22 6.31 -11.10
CA PRO A 78 18.07 7.51 -11.94
C PRO A 78 17.10 7.34 -13.10
N GLU A 79 16.55 6.14 -13.34
CA GLU A 79 15.61 5.94 -14.43
C GLU A 79 14.32 6.74 -14.21
N GLN A 80 13.71 7.22 -15.31
CA GLN A 80 12.53 8.08 -15.29
C GLN A 80 11.26 7.37 -15.78
N ALA A 81 11.33 6.07 -16.04
CA ALA A 81 10.21 5.28 -16.56
C ALA A 81 9.17 4.93 -15.49
N THR A 82 9.57 4.93 -14.21
CA THR A 82 8.71 4.57 -13.09
C THR A 82 8.74 5.62 -11.98
N THR A 83 7.76 5.57 -11.08
CA THR A 83 7.67 6.48 -9.93
C THR A 83 8.58 6.04 -8.78
N ASP A 84 8.87 6.94 -7.83
CA ASP A 84 9.65 6.60 -6.63
C ASP A 84 8.98 5.54 -5.77
N PHE A 85 7.63 5.51 -5.76
CA PHE A 85 6.89 4.42 -5.13
C PHE A 85 7.23 3.07 -5.78
N ASP A 86 7.20 2.98 -7.09
CA ASP A 86 7.52 1.75 -7.83
C ASP A 86 8.99 1.36 -7.60
N LYS A 87 9.92 2.31 -7.74
CA LYS A 87 11.35 2.10 -7.47
C LYS A 87 11.57 1.52 -6.07
N ALA A 88 10.97 2.14 -5.04
CA ALA A 88 11.10 1.71 -3.66
C ALA A 88 10.41 0.36 -3.40
N LEU A 89 9.18 0.15 -3.94
CA LEU A 89 8.44 -1.09 -3.76
C LEU A 89 9.20 -2.32 -4.30
N ARG A 90 9.76 -2.22 -5.50
CA ARG A 90 10.51 -3.32 -6.12
C ARG A 90 11.87 -3.56 -5.44
N SER A 91 12.46 -2.51 -4.82
CA SER A 91 13.75 -2.57 -4.13
C SER A 91 13.68 -3.17 -2.72
N VAL A 92 12.48 -3.39 -2.19
CA VAL A 92 12.26 -3.97 -0.86
C VAL A 92 11.79 -5.41 -0.97
N ASP A 93 12.48 -6.31 -0.30
CA ASP A 93 12.07 -7.70 -0.07
C ASP A 93 11.78 -7.91 1.42
N ALA A 94 10.50 -8.07 1.77
CA ALA A 94 10.01 -8.16 3.13
C ALA A 94 8.70 -8.97 3.18
N PRO A 95 8.31 -9.51 4.36
CA PRO A 95 7.05 -10.25 4.51
C PRO A 95 5.82 -9.43 4.08
N PHE A 96 5.81 -8.13 4.39
CA PHE A 96 4.85 -7.16 3.89
C PHE A 96 5.38 -5.72 4.04
N ILE A 97 4.73 -4.79 3.34
CA ILE A 97 5.08 -3.38 3.32
C ILE A 97 3.86 -2.54 3.71
N LEU A 98 4.03 -1.58 4.62
CA LEU A 98 3.05 -0.55 4.92
C LEU A 98 3.49 0.78 4.30
N GLY A 99 2.77 1.26 3.29
CA GLY A 99 3.05 2.51 2.59
C GLY A 99 2.38 3.70 3.27
N LEU A 100 3.14 4.71 3.66
CA LEU A 100 2.68 5.99 4.19
C LEU A 100 3.03 7.13 3.24
N GLY A 101 2.15 8.15 3.13
CA GLY A 101 2.43 9.33 2.31
C GLY A 101 2.32 9.09 0.80
N PHE A 102 1.62 8.05 0.39
CA PHE A 102 1.35 7.70 -1.01
C PHE A 102 -0.09 8.00 -1.44
N SER A 103 -1.00 8.24 -0.50
CA SER A 103 -2.34 8.77 -0.74
C SER A 103 -2.33 10.28 -0.48
N GLY A 104 -2.00 11.08 -1.48
CA GLY A 104 -1.70 12.48 -1.24
C GLY A 104 -2.47 13.47 -2.12
N ALA A 105 -2.03 14.76 -2.10
CA ALA A 105 -2.65 15.86 -2.81
C ALA A 105 -2.53 15.74 -4.34
N ARG A 106 -1.54 15.00 -4.86
CA ARG A 106 -1.36 14.76 -6.30
C ARG A 106 -2.11 13.50 -6.72
N LEU A 107 -3.17 13.66 -7.48
CA LEU A 107 -4.00 12.56 -7.97
C LEU A 107 -3.24 11.62 -8.90
N ASP A 108 -2.40 12.15 -9.79
CA ASP A 108 -1.55 11.38 -10.70
C ASP A 108 -0.64 10.41 -9.94
N HIS A 109 0.02 10.87 -8.87
CA HIS A 109 0.84 10.01 -8.01
C HIS A 109 0.00 8.96 -7.27
N ALA A 110 -1.18 9.33 -6.75
CA ALA A 110 -2.06 8.37 -6.09
C ALA A 110 -2.50 7.25 -7.04
N LEU A 111 -2.86 7.59 -8.28
CA LEU A 111 -3.22 6.61 -9.31
C LEU A 111 -2.02 5.72 -9.68
N ALA A 112 -0.81 6.29 -9.81
CA ALA A 112 0.40 5.51 -10.07
C ALA A 112 0.74 4.54 -8.93
N VAL A 113 0.47 4.91 -7.66
CA VAL A 113 0.62 4.01 -6.50
C VAL A 113 -0.33 2.82 -6.61
N LEU A 114 -1.62 3.05 -6.94
CA LEU A 114 -2.59 1.97 -7.14
C LEU A 114 -2.21 1.06 -8.31
N ASN A 115 -1.69 1.64 -9.40
CA ASN A 115 -1.13 0.90 -10.52
C ASN A 115 0.05 0.02 -10.06
N GLY A 116 0.98 0.57 -9.27
CA GLY A 116 2.13 -0.16 -8.72
C GLY A 116 1.73 -1.38 -7.87
N LEU A 117 0.64 -1.29 -7.08
CA LEU A 117 0.14 -2.44 -6.34
C LEU A 117 -0.24 -3.61 -7.27
N VAL A 118 -0.84 -3.31 -8.41
CA VAL A 118 -1.28 -4.31 -9.39
C VAL A 118 -0.12 -4.79 -10.26
N ALA A 119 0.82 -3.91 -10.60
CA ALA A 119 2.02 -4.27 -11.36
C ALA A 119 2.95 -5.22 -10.59
N HIS A 120 2.89 -5.20 -9.24
CA HIS A 120 3.71 -6.05 -8.38
C HIS A 120 2.87 -6.95 -7.46
N PRO A 121 2.06 -7.88 -8.00
CA PRO A 121 1.13 -8.70 -7.20
C PRO A 121 1.82 -9.61 -6.19
N GLY A 122 3.10 -9.92 -6.40
CA GLY A 122 3.93 -10.65 -5.43
C GLY A 122 4.38 -9.83 -4.21
N LYS A 123 4.26 -8.49 -4.26
CA LYS A 123 4.61 -7.61 -3.13
C LYS A 123 3.37 -7.37 -2.27
N ARG A 124 3.38 -7.85 -1.04
CA ARG A 124 2.28 -7.65 -0.08
C ARG A 124 2.36 -6.24 0.49
N CYS A 125 1.82 -5.26 -0.23
CA CYS A 125 1.86 -3.85 0.14
C CYS A 125 0.45 -3.33 0.47
N LEU A 126 0.32 -2.65 1.62
CA LEU A 126 -0.89 -1.96 2.04
C LEU A 126 -0.61 -0.46 2.14
N ILE A 127 -1.38 0.35 1.45
CA ILE A 127 -1.28 1.82 1.49
C ILE A 127 -2.19 2.35 2.60
N LEU A 128 -1.60 3.06 3.55
CA LEU A 128 -2.31 3.70 4.64
C LEU A 128 -2.62 5.16 4.29
N GLY A 129 -3.88 5.42 4.04
CA GLY A 129 -4.42 6.78 3.91
C GLY A 129 -4.90 7.33 5.25
N PRO A 130 -5.33 8.60 5.30
CA PRO A 130 -5.82 9.22 6.54
C PRO A 130 -7.09 8.54 7.09
N GLN A 131 -7.89 7.92 6.24
CA GLN A 131 -9.16 7.27 6.62
C GLN A 131 -9.23 5.81 6.20
N ASP A 132 -8.41 5.38 5.25
CA ASP A 132 -8.53 4.09 4.58
C ASP A 132 -7.21 3.33 4.57
N VAL A 133 -7.31 2.01 4.47
CA VAL A 133 -6.25 1.12 4.04
C VAL A 133 -6.64 0.50 2.70
N THR A 134 -5.71 0.53 1.74
CA THR A 134 -5.91 0.00 0.39
C THR A 134 -4.85 -1.05 0.08
N PHE A 135 -5.25 -2.17 -0.49
CA PHE A 135 -4.34 -3.23 -0.89
C PHE A 135 -4.91 -4.05 -2.06
N LEU A 136 -4.03 -4.75 -2.78
CA LEU A 136 -4.42 -5.70 -3.80
C LEU A 136 -4.99 -6.97 -3.15
N ALA A 137 -6.20 -7.36 -3.54
CA ALA A 137 -6.80 -8.61 -3.08
C ALA A 137 -6.07 -9.83 -3.65
N PRO A 138 -5.72 -10.83 -2.84
CA PRO A 138 -5.36 -12.13 -3.35
C PRO A 138 -6.59 -12.83 -3.97
N ARG A 139 -6.37 -13.88 -4.75
CA ARG A 139 -7.45 -14.67 -5.38
C ARG A 139 -8.50 -15.19 -4.39
N LYS A 140 -8.11 -15.42 -3.15
CA LYS A 140 -9.00 -15.81 -2.05
C LYS A 140 -8.66 -14.98 -0.82
N LEU A 141 -9.65 -14.31 -0.26
CA LEU A 141 -9.49 -13.43 0.89
C LEU A 141 -10.61 -13.68 1.88
N ALA A 142 -10.26 -13.96 3.12
CA ALA A 142 -11.20 -14.03 4.24
C ALA A 142 -10.91 -12.86 5.19
N LEU A 143 -11.95 -12.13 5.58
CA LEU A 143 -11.82 -10.99 6.49
C LEU A 143 -12.80 -11.12 7.64
N ASP A 144 -12.28 -11.06 8.85
CA ASP A 144 -13.08 -10.93 10.06
C ASP A 144 -13.29 -9.45 10.37
N LEU A 145 -14.40 -8.91 9.86
CA LEU A 145 -14.77 -7.51 9.96
C LEU A 145 -16.06 -7.36 10.75
N ARG A 146 -16.16 -6.28 11.50
CA ARG A 146 -17.38 -5.93 12.20
C ARG A 146 -18.52 -5.69 11.21
N LYS A 147 -19.71 -6.24 11.50
CA LYS A 147 -20.92 -5.95 10.73
C LYS A 147 -21.17 -4.45 10.63
N GLY A 148 -21.58 -3.98 9.45
CA GLY A 148 -21.73 -2.55 9.14
C GLY A 148 -20.43 -1.87 8.68
N THR A 149 -19.27 -2.58 8.69
CA THR A 149 -18.03 -2.01 8.16
C THR A 149 -18.15 -1.78 6.65
N ARG A 150 -17.76 -0.59 6.18
CA ARG A 150 -17.64 -0.32 4.75
C ARG A 150 -16.52 -1.18 4.15
N LEU A 151 -16.82 -1.83 3.04
CA LEU A 151 -15.84 -2.54 2.21
C LEU A 151 -16.04 -2.09 0.77
N SER A 152 -15.03 -1.44 0.20
CA SER A 152 -15.07 -1.04 -1.20
C SER A 152 -14.13 -1.90 -2.02
N LEU A 153 -14.56 -2.20 -3.23
CA LEU A 153 -13.81 -2.92 -4.23
C LEU A 153 -13.61 -2.00 -5.43
N PHE A 154 -12.39 -1.93 -5.94
CA PHE A 154 -12.10 -1.16 -7.14
C PHE A 154 -11.28 -2.01 -8.10
N PRO A 155 -11.83 -2.38 -9.27
CA PRO A 155 -11.11 -3.16 -10.26
C PRO A 155 -10.11 -2.28 -11.00
N MET A 156 -8.87 -2.75 -11.14
CA MET A 156 -7.84 -2.11 -11.98
C MET A 156 -7.74 -2.76 -13.36
N GLY A 157 -8.54 -3.78 -13.63
CA GLY A 157 -8.71 -4.49 -14.89
C GLY A 157 -9.99 -5.31 -14.87
N PRO A 158 -10.34 -5.99 -15.96
CA PRO A 158 -11.48 -6.89 -15.99
C PRO A 158 -11.31 -8.02 -14.97
N VAL A 159 -12.33 -8.28 -14.16
CA VAL A 159 -12.31 -9.30 -13.12
C VAL A 159 -13.72 -9.71 -12.72
N GLN A 160 -13.91 -11.00 -12.45
CA GLN A 160 -15.11 -11.54 -11.83
C GLN A 160 -14.79 -12.01 -10.42
N GLY A 161 -15.80 -12.06 -9.57
CA GLY A 161 -15.62 -12.51 -8.20
C GLY A 161 -16.91 -12.96 -7.55
N GLU A 162 -16.74 -13.70 -6.48
CA GLU A 162 -17.84 -14.14 -5.62
C GLU A 162 -17.61 -13.63 -4.20
N SER A 163 -18.67 -13.49 -3.45
CA SER A 163 -18.60 -13.03 -2.06
C SER A 163 -19.59 -13.74 -1.15
N GLU A 164 -19.18 -13.89 0.10
CA GLU A 164 -20.05 -14.15 1.23
C GLU A 164 -19.89 -12.99 2.23
N GLY A 165 -20.92 -12.76 3.05
CA GLY A 165 -20.87 -11.79 4.14
C GLY A 165 -20.89 -10.31 3.71
N LEU A 166 -21.29 -10.02 2.47
CA LEU A 166 -21.54 -8.68 1.99
C LEU A 166 -23.04 -8.42 1.80
N ARG A 167 -23.46 -7.18 2.03
CA ARG A 167 -24.84 -6.74 1.81
C ARG A 167 -25.26 -6.82 0.34
N TRP A 168 -24.32 -6.49 -0.56
CA TRP A 168 -24.51 -6.60 -2.00
C TRP A 168 -23.54 -7.66 -2.53
N PRO A 169 -24.05 -8.88 -2.83
CA PRO A 169 -23.21 -9.97 -3.34
C PRO A 169 -22.57 -9.64 -4.68
N LEU A 170 -21.41 -10.26 -4.96
CA LEU A 170 -20.64 -10.00 -6.19
C LEU A 170 -20.97 -10.98 -7.33
N GLN A 171 -21.72 -12.03 -7.04
CA GLN A 171 -22.02 -13.11 -7.98
C GLN A 171 -22.69 -12.58 -9.26
N GLY A 172 -22.15 -12.98 -10.42
CA GLY A 172 -22.66 -12.59 -11.73
C GLY A 172 -22.28 -11.19 -12.17
N ILE A 173 -21.46 -10.47 -11.40
CA ILE A 173 -20.98 -9.13 -11.77
C ILE A 173 -19.64 -9.25 -12.49
N SER A 174 -19.56 -8.66 -13.69
CA SER A 174 -18.30 -8.42 -14.39
C SER A 174 -17.79 -7.03 -14.06
N PHE A 175 -16.72 -6.95 -13.30
CA PHE A 175 -16.09 -5.69 -12.90
C PHE A 175 -15.06 -5.24 -13.94
N ALA A 176 -14.97 -3.92 -14.15
CA ALA A 176 -13.93 -3.29 -14.94
C ALA A 176 -13.77 -1.81 -14.55
N PRO A 177 -12.59 -1.18 -14.70
CA PRO A 177 -12.40 0.24 -14.40
C PRO A 177 -13.32 1.18 -15.17
N TRP A 178 -13.71 0.78 -16.37
CA TRP A 178 -14.62 1.50 -17.27
C TRP A 178 -16.07 1.00 -17.20
N GLY A 179 -16.40 0.10 -16.27
CA GLY A 179 -17.70 -0.54 -16.13
C GLY A 179 -18.19 -0.52 -14.68
N MET A 180 -18.64 -1.69 -14.21
CA MET A 180 -19.07 -1.84 -12.82
C MET A 180 -17.88 -1.79 -11.86
N ILE A 181 -18.04 -1.00 -10.82
CA ILE A 181 -17.13 -0.93 -9.66
C ILE A 181 -17.90 -1.26 -8.38
N GLY A 182 -17.23 -1.71 -7.34
CA GLY A 182 -17.86 -2.20 -6.11
C GLY A 182 -17.66 -1.28 -4.90
N THR A 183 -17.76 0.06 -5.09
CA THR A 183 -17.57 1.00 -3.99
C THR A 183 -18.72 0.98 -2.98
N SER A 184 -18.37 1.18 -1.69
CA SER A 184 -19.33 1.37 -0.59
C SER A 184 -20.23 0.16 -0.30
N ASN A 185 -19.74 -1.05 -0.49
CA ASN A 185 -20.39 -2.25 0.03
C ASN A 185 -20.27 -2.29 1.57
N GLU A 186 -21.07 -3.10 2.20
CA GLU A 186 -21.21 -3.21 3.65
C GLU A 186 -21.09 -4.66 4.12
N VAL A 187 -20.34 -4.87 5.19
CA VAL A 187 -20.21 -6.17 5.83
C VAL A 187 -21.51 -6.56 6.52
N SER A 188 -22.07 -7.71 6.17
CA SER A 188 -23.28 -8.31 6.77
C SER A 188 -23.00 -9.55 7.62
N GLY A 189 -21.80 -10.14 7.50
CA GLY A 189 -21.35 -11.34 8.20
C GLY A 189 -19.86 -11.61 7.94
N PRO A 190 -19.35 -12.82 8.27
CA PRO A 190 -17.98 -13.20 7.92
C PRO A 190 -17.73 -13.05 6.42
N VAL A 191 -16.73 -12.26 6.05
CA VAL A 191 -16.46 -11.93 4.64
C VAL A 191 -15.54 -12.98 4.02
N ARG A 192 -15.95 -13.53 2.89
CA ARG A 192 -15.12 -14.34 1.99
C ARG A 192 -15.24 -13.78 0.58
N LEU A 193 -14.11 -13.57 -0.06
CA LEU A 193 -14.03 -13.07 -1.42
C LEU A 193 -13.18 -14.02 -2.26
N THR A 194 -13.61 -14.25 -3.49
CA THR A 194 -12.80 -14.93 -4.51
C THR A 194 -12.77 -14.09 -5.78
N PHE A 195 -11.64 -14.09 -6.47
CA PHE A 195 -11.45 -13.34 -7.72
C PHE A 195 -10.74 -14.21 -8.74
N ASP A 196 -11.05 -14.04 -10.02
CA ASP A 196 -10.44 -14.76 -11.15
C ASP A 196 -9.20 -14.04 -11.71
N ALA A 197 -8.91 -12.80 -11.24
CA ALA A 197 -7.72 -12.02 -11.62
C ALA A 197 -7.15 -11.24 -10.42
N ASP A 198 -5.82 -11.00 -10.42
CA ASP A 198 -5.10 -10.25 -9.37
C ASP A 198 -5.10 -8.75 -9.71
N VAL A 199 -6.29 -8.18 -9.91
CA VAL A 199 -6.47 -6.77 -10.31
C VAL A 199 -7.54 -6.06 -9.50
N MET A 200 -8.04 -6.68 -8.41
CA MET A 200 -9.05 -6.09 -7.54
C MET A 200 -8.41 -5.44 -6.33
N LEU A 201 -8.61 -4.14 -6.15
CA LEU A 201 -8.23 -3.43 -4.93
C LEU A 201 -9.35 -3.55 -3.89
N VAL A 202 -8.96 -3.81 -2.64
CA VAL A 202 -9.80 -3.72 -1.45
C VAL A 202 -9.47 -2.44 -0.71
N ILE A 203 -10.51 -1.67 -0.37
CA ILE A 203 -10.39 -0.43 0.40
C ILE A 203 -11.28 -0.54 1.64
N LEU A 204 -10.67 -0.51 2.80
CA LEU A 204 -11.32 -0.62 4.11
C LEU A 204 -11.07 0.65 4.94
N PRO A 205 -11.92 0.96 5.93
CA PRO A 205 -11.57 1.96 6.92
C PRO A 205 -10.23 1.62 7.59
N LEU A 206 -9.40 2.63 7.90
CA LEU A 206 -8.09 2.43 8.54
C LEU A 206 -8.18 1.64 9.85
N THR A 207 -9.31 1.73 10.56
CA THR A 207 -9.58 0.94 11.78
C THR A 207 -9.63 -0.57 11.53
N ALA A 208 -9.80 -1.00 10.28
CA ALA A 208 -9.80 -2.41 9.89
C ALA A 208 -8.41 -2.94 9.51
N LEU A 209 -7.33 -2.15 9.65
CA LEU A 209 -5.95 -2.53 9.28
C LEU A 209 -5.53 -3.87 9.90
N ALA A 210 -5.81 -4.08 11.19
CA ALA A 210 -5.45 -5.34 11.86
C ALA A 210 -6.19 -6.54 11.27
N ALA A 211 -7.47 -6.38 10.90
CA ALA A 211 -8.25 -7.43 10.23
C ALA A 211 -7.73 -7.70 8.80
N ALA A 212 -7.34 -6.65 8.07
CA ALA A 212 -6.72 -6.80 6.75
C ALA A 212 -5.41 -7.60 6.82
N LEU A 213 -4.53 -7.28 7.77
CA LEU A 213 -3.26 -8.02 7.96
C LEU A 213 -3.51 -9.49 8.30
N ARG A 214 -4.44 -9.81 9.22
CA ARG A 214 -4.81 -11.20 9.52
C ARG A 214 -5.38 -11.92 8.30
N GLY A 215 -6.29 -11.29 7.58
CA GLY A 215 -6.90 -11.87 6.37
C GLY A 215 -5.90 -12.16 5.26
N LEU A 216 -4.82 -11.38 5.19
CA LEU A 216 -3.70 -11.60 4.28
C LEU A 216 -2.65 -12.61 4.81
N GLY A 217 -2.85 -13.16 6.02
CA GLY A 217 -1.89 -14.10 6.65
C GLY A 217 -0.57 -13.44 7.05
N LEU A 218 -0.60 -12.14 7.40
CA LEU A 218 0.59 -11.34 7.72
C LEU A 218 0.81 -11.14 9.22
N ARG A 219 -0.15 -11.54 10.03
CA ARG A 219 -0.14 -11.53 11.51
C ARG A 219 -1.06 -12.59 12.09
#